data_579bf06c630d2805a2bced1c66a6a77c
#
_entry.id   579bf06c630d2805a2bced1c66a6a77c
#
_cell.length_a   1.000
_cell.length_b   1.000
_cell.length_c   1.000
_cell.angle_alpha   90.00
_cell.angle_beta   90.00
_cell.angle_gamma   90.00
#
_symmetry.space_group_name_H-M   'P 1'
#
loop_
_entity.id
_entity.type
_entity.pdbx_description
1 polymer ?
#
loop_
_entity_poly.entity_id
_entity_poly.type
_entity_poly.pdbx_seq_one_letter_code
_entity_poly.pdbx_strand_id
1 'polypeptide(L)'
;MLRNVTDLDLRLLRIFACVVKCGGFTAAQAELNMSQSNISMHIASLEKRLGYRLCERGKGGFRLTAKGRRVLEASRTMFDAIGLFRDQAQALSGRLVGELYLGLADNLATLPQARFGDALARFQRRDQDVQLNLFVNSPTELELAVIEGELDLAISYFSRSRPSLEYRPLYR
;
A
#
# COMPACT_ATOMS: atom_id res chain seq x y z
N MET A 1 -6.70 -13.36 -22.43
CA MET A 1 -7.52 -13.30 -21.21
C MET A 1 -6.93 -14.27 -20.20
N LEU A 2 -6.65 -13.81 -18.98
CA LEU A 2 -6.11 -14.67 -17.91
C LEU A 2 -7.15 -15.75 -17.56
N ARG A 3 -6.91 -16.99 -17.95
CA ARG A 3 -7.77 -18.12 -17.54
C ARG A 3 -7.46 -18.57 -16.12
N ASN A 4 -6.18 -18.50 -15.72
CA ASN A 4 -5.71 -18.80 -14.37
C ASN A 4 -4.73 -17.69 -13.95
N VAL A 5 -4.81 -17.22 -12.73
CA VAL A 5 -3.85 -16.28 -12.15
C VAL A 5 -2.68 -17.11 -11.63
N THR A 6 -1.47 -16.78 -12.07
CA THR A 6 -0.21 -17.44 -11.67
C THR A 6 0.64 -16.49 -10.84
N ASP A 7 1.68 -17.03 -10.18
CA ASP A 7 2.67 -16.20 -9.44
C ASP A 7 3.32 -15.15 -10.33
N LEU A 8 3.53 -15.49 -11.62
CA LEU A 8 4.04 -14.54 -12.60
C LEU A 8 3.08 -13.36 -12.77
N ASP A 9 1.77 -13.61 -12.84
CA ASP A 9 0.76 -12.55 -12.98
C ASP A 9 0.74 -11.63 -11.76
N LEU A 10 0.82 -12.19 -10.55
CA LEU A 10 0.90 -11.42 -9.31
C LEU A 10 2.13 -10.51 -9.30
N ARG A 11 3.27 -11.05 -9.70
CA ARG A 11 4.51 -10.27 -9.82
C ARG A 11 4.39 -9.14 -10.84
N LEU A 12 3.82 -9.42 -12.01
CA LEU A 12 3.63 -8.41 -13.06
C LEU A 12 2.67 -7.30 -12.62
N LEU A 13 1.60 -7.65 -11.90
CA LEU A 13 0.65 -6.69 -11.34
C LEU A 13 1.29 -5.80 -10.26
N ARG A 14 2.16 -6.34 -9.40
CA ARG A 14 2.92 -5.54 -8.43
C ARG A 14 3.85 -4.55 -9.13
N ILE A 15 4.58 -4.98 -10.15
CA ILE A 15 5.44 -4.09 -10.95
C ILE A 15 4.60 -2.99 -11.59
N PHE A 16 3.44 -3.34 -12.15
CA PHE A 16 2.52 -2.36 -12.74
C PHE A 16 2.03 -1.34 -11.72
N ALA A 17 1.57 -1.77 -10.55
CA ALA A 17 1.13 -0.89 -9.48
C ALA A 17 2.26 0.06 -9.02
N CYS A 18 3.50 -0.45 -8.89
CA CYS A 18 4.65 0.36 -8.54
C CYS A 18 4.98 1.41 -9.61
N VAL A 19 4.94 1.05 -10.91
CA VAL A 19 5.16 2.01 -12.01
C VAL A 19 4.13 3.13 -11.98
N VAL A 20 2.87 2.81 -11.67
CA VAL A 20 1.80 3.82 -11.53
C VAL A 20 2.03 4.71 -10.32
N LYS A 21 2.36 4.14 -9.16
CA LYS A 21 2.66 4.87 -7.92
C LYS A 21 3.81 5.86 -8.13
N CYS A 22 4.88 5.42 -8.78
CA CYS A 22 6.04 6.28 -9.07
C CYS A 22 5.82 7.29 -10.21
N GLY A 23 4.66 7.27 -10.88
CA GLY A 23 4.36 8.19 -11.98
C GLY A 23 5.07 7.86 -13.29
N GLY A 24 5.71 6.67 -13.43
CA GLY A 24 6.32 6.24 -14.66
C GLY A 24 7.47 5.25 -14.51
N PHE A 25 7.96 4.80 -15.65
CA PHE A 25 8.95 3.73 -15.74
C PHE A 25 10.32 4.12 -15.18
N THR A 26 10.77 5.34 -15.46
CA THR A 26 12.07 5.84 -15.01
C THR A 26 12.08 6.03 -13.48
N ALA A 27 11.01 6.61 -12.93
CA ALA A 27 10.89 6.82 -11.49
C ALA A 27 10.80 5.50 -10.71
N ALA A 28 10.20 4.47 -11.32
CA ALA A 28 10.07 3.15 -10.68
C ALA A 28 11.38 2.34 -10.65
N GLN A 29 12.45 2.76 -11.32
CA GLN A 29 13.70 1.98 -11.35
C GLN A 29 14.34 1.80 -9.97
N ALA A 30 14.38 2.89 -9.20
CA ALA A 30 14.96 2.87 -7.85
C ALA A 30 14.13 1.99 -6.91
N GLU A 31 12.81 2.14 -6.94
CA GLU A 31 11.88 1.40 -6.07
C GLU A 31 11.88 -0.10 -6.37
N LEU A 32 11.93 -0.46 -7.66
CA LEU A 32 11.92 -1.86 -8.09
C LEU A 32 13.32 -2.48 -8.15
N ASN A 33 14.38 -1.70 -7.99
CA ASN A 33 15.77 -2.11 -8.24
C ASN A 33 15.93 -2.82 -9.61
N MET A 34 15.34 -2.24 -10.64
CA MET A 34 15.29 -2.78 -11.99
C MET A 34 15.66 -1.72 -13.03
N SER A 35 16.25 -2.13 -14.15
CA SER A 35 16.42 -1.25 -15.29
C SER A 35 15.08 -0.90 -15.95
N GLN A 36 15.00 0.27 -16.57
CA GLN A 36 13.81 0.71 -17.29
C GLN A 36 13.39 -0.28 -18.39
N SER A 37 14.35 -0.89 -19.07
CA SER A 37 14.11 -1.92 -20.09
C SER A 37 13.42 -3.15 -19.51
N ASN A 38 13.88 -3.64 -18.36
CA ASN A 38 13.28 -4.77 -17.66
C ASN A 38 11.85 -4.46 -17.19
N ILE A 39 11.63 -3.28 -16.59
CA ILE A 39 10.29 -2.84 -16.19
C ILE A 39 9.38 -2.78 -17.43
N SER A 40 9.87 -2.22 -18.53
CA SER A 40 9.14 -2.13 -19.79
C SER A 40 8.73 -3.49 -20.34
N MET A 41 9.64 -4.46 -20.29
CA MET A 41 9.41 -5.83 -20.73
C MET A 41 8.34 -6.52 -19.85
N HIS A 42 8.37 -6.31 -18.54
CA HIS A 42 7.37 -6.85 -17.62
C HIS A 42 5.97 -6.27 -17.89
N ILE A 43 5.87 -4.96 -18.10
CA ILE A 43 4.59 -4.33 -18.44
C ILE A 43 4.08 -4.84 -19.80
N ALA A 44 4.94 -4.94 -20.81
CA ALA A 44 4.55 -5.48 -22.11
C ALA A 44 4.09 -6.96 -22.00
N SER A 45 4.73 -7.75 -21.15
CA SER A 45 4.31 -9.12 -20.85
C SER A 45 2.93 -9.15 -20.22
N LEU A 46 2.64 -8.29 -19.24
CA LEU A 46 1.33 -8.18 -18.61
C LEU A 46 0.27 -7.78 -19.63
N GLU A 47 0.52 -6.77 -20.45
CA GLU A 47 -0.38 -6.30 -21.49
C GLU A 47 -0.68 -7.39 -22.54
N LYS A 48 0.33 -8.15 -22.94
CA LYS A 48 0.19 -9.31 -23.84
C LYS A 48 -0.72 -10.39 -23.24
N ARG A 49 -0.56 -10.69 -21.94
CA ARG A 49 -1.38 -11.70 -21.25
C ARG A 49 -2.84 -11.24 -21.09
N LEU A 50 -3.04 -9.95 -20.84
CA LEU A 50 -4.37 -9.34 -20.73
C LEU A 50 -5.04 -9.11 -22.11
N GLY A 51 -4.25 -8.97 -23.19
CA GLY A 51 -4.73 -8.71 -24.53
C GLY A 51 -5.04 -7.23 -24.81
N TYR A 52 -4.60 -6.31 -23.95
CA TYR A 52 -4.78 -4.87 -24.13
C TYR A 52 -3.74 -4.04 -23.40
N ARG A 53 -3.57 -2.77 -23.81
CA ARG A 53 -2.62 -1.84 -23.20
C ARG A 53 -3.17 -1.27 -21.89
N LEU A 54 -2.27 -1.18 -20.90
CA LEU A 54 -2.52 -0.58 -19.60
C LEU A 54 -2.00 0.86 -19.52
N CYS A 55 -0.91 1.14 -20.25
CA CYS A 55 -0.22 2.42 -20.22
C CYS A 55 0.02 2.96 -21.63
N GLU A 56 0.03 4.28 -21.73
CA GLU A 56 0.47 5.04 -22.89
C GLU A 56 1.76 5.78 -22.56
N ARG A 57 2.66 5.78 -23.53
CA ARG A 57 3.92 6.53 -23.49
C ARG A 57 3.95 7.48 -24.68
N GLY A 58 4.28 8.71 -24.45
CA GLY A 58 4.35 9.70 -25.53
C GLY A 58 4.97 11.01 -25.07
N LYS A 59 4.93 12.03 -25.93
CA LYS A 59 5.41 13.39 -25.62
C LYS A 59 4.74 14.02 -24.38
N GLY A 60 3.58 13.49 -23.94
CA GLY A 60 2.86 13.89 -22.73
C GLY A 60 3.20 13.08 -21.47
N GLY A 61 4.25 12.24 -21.49
CA GLY A 61 4.68 11.43 -20.35
C GLY A 61 3.93 10.10 -20.21
N PHE A 62 3.94 9.57 -18.98
CA PHE A 62 3.26 8.33 -18.60
C PHE A 62 1.78 8.58 -18.30
N ARG A 63 0.89 7.80 -18.89
CA ARG A 63 -0.56 7.88 -18.65
C ARG A 63 -1.18 6.50 -18.60
N LEU A 64 -2.15 6.30 -17.70
CA LEU A 64 -2.95 5.09 -17.66
C LEU A 64 -4.08 5.14 -18.70
N THR A 65 -4.29 4.03 -19.39
CA THR A 65 -5.52 3.83 -20.19
C THR A 65 -6.72 3.66 -19.25
N ALA A 66 -7.95 3.74 -19.79
CA ALA A 66 -9.16 3.43 -19.03
C ALA A 66 -9.14 1.98 -18.50
N LYS A 67 -8.62 1.04 -19.31
CA LYS A 67 -8.43 -0.36 -18.92
C LYS A 67 -7.34 -0.48 -17.85
N GLY A 68 -6.25 0.29 -17.95
CA GLY A 68 -5.17 0.32 -16.96
C GLY A 68 -5.67 0.74 -15.58
N ARG A 69 -6.52 1.77 -15.49
CA ARG A 69 -7.13 2.19 -14.22
C ARG A 69 -7.96 1.08 -13.58
N ARG A 70 -8.81 0.42 -14.37
CA ARG A 70 -9.64 -0.70 -13.88
C ARG A 70 -8.81 -1.89 -13.41
N VAL A 71 -7.73 -2.23 -14.13
CA VAL A 71 -6.81 -3.31 -13.72
C VAL A 71 -6.09 -2.94 -12.43
N LEU A 72 -5.67 -1.68 -12.27
CA LEU A 72 -5.04 -1.22 -11.03
C LEU A 72 -5.97 -1.37 -9.83
N GLU A 73 -7.22 -0.90 -9.95
CA GLU A 73 -8.24 -1.03 -8.90
C GLU A 73 -8.51 -2.51 -8.55
N ALA A 74 -8.72 -3.35 -9.56
CA ALA A 74 -8.92 -4.79 -9.36
C ALA A 74 -7.70 -5.47 -8.71
N SER A 75 -6.49 -5.04 -9.07
CA SER A 75 -5.25 -5.56 -8.48
C SER A 75 -5.14 -5.19 -7.00
N ARG A 76 -5.49 -3.94 -6.62
CA ARG A 76 -5.53 -3.51 -5.22
C ARG A 76 -6.47 -4.40 -4.41
N THR A 77 -7.72 -4.51 -4.83
CA THR A 77 -8.72 -5.38 -4.17
C THR A 77 -8.23 -6.81 -4.00
N MET A 78 -7.56 -7.36 -5.00
CA MET A 78 -6.99 -8.71 -4.94
C MET A 78 -5.85 -8.80 -3.91
N PHE A 79 -4.92 -7.85 -3.89
CA PHE A 79 -3.81 -7.85 -2.93
C PHE A 79 -4.31 -7.64 -1.50
N ASP A 80 -5.32 -6.80 -1.30
CA ASP A 80 -5.98 -6.62 0.00
C ASP A 80 -6.62 -7.93 0.48
N ALA A 81 -7.31 -8.66 -0.41
CA ALA A 81 -7.89 -9.96 -0.09
C ALA A 81 -6.81 -11.01 0.26
N ILE A 82 -5.66 -11.00 -0.42
CA ILE A 82 -4.52 -11.86 -0.07
C ILE A 82 -3.96 -11.48 1.30
N GLY A 83 -3.88 -10.18 1.62
CA GLY A 83 -3.49 -9.68 2.94
C GLY A 83 -4.43 -10.19 4.03
N LEU A 84 -5.74 -10.00 3.86
CA LEU A 84 -6.76 -10.49 4.79
C LEU A 84 -6.70 -12.01 5.00
N PHE A 85 -6.50 -12.77 3.92
CA PHE A 85 -6.31 -14.23 4.03
C PHE A 85 -5.09 -14.57 4.89
N ARG A 86 -3.96 -13.91 4.64
CA ARG A 86 -2.73 -14.11 5.43
C ARG A 86 -2.99 -13.84 6.91
N ASP A 87 -3.63 -12.71 7.21
CA ASP A 87 -3.90 -12.28 8.58
C ASP A 87 -4.87 -13.25 9.30
N GLN A 88 -5.90 -13.72 8.61
CA GLN A 88 -6.80 -14.76 9.12
C GLN A 88 -6.09 -16.09 9.37
N ALA A 89 -5.24 -16.52 8.43
CA ALA A 89 -4.47 -17.75 8.58
C ALA A 89 -3.48 -17.67 9.77
N GLN A 90 -2.87 -16.49 9.98
CA GLN A 90 -1.99 -16.23 11.12
C GLN A 90 -2.77 -16.20 12.44
N ALA A 91 -3.95 -15.59 12.47
CA ALA A 91 -4.81 -15.57 13.66
C ALA A 91 -5.18 -16.97 14.17
N LEU A 92 -5.27 -17.97 13.30
CA LEU A 92 -5.50 -19.36 13.66
C LEU A 92 -4.32 -19.98 14.45
N SER A 93 -3.11 -19.44 14.35
CA SER A 93 -1.94 -19.88 15.10
C SER A 93 -1.91 -19.37 16.56
N GLY A 94 -2.83 -18.49 16.95
CA GLY A 94 -2.89 -17.85 18.26
C GLY A 94 -1.76 -16.83 18.52
N ARG A 95 -0.90 -16.58 17.55
CA ARG A 95 0.18 -15.58 17.58
C ARG A 95 -0.09 -14.50 16.56
N LEU A 96 0.01 -13.24 16.96
CA LEU A 96 0.01 -12.12 16.03
C LEU A 96 1.41 -12.02 15.43
N VAL A 97 1.54 -12.28 14.14
CA VAL A 97 2.79 -12.20 13.37
C VAL A 97 2.54 -11.35 12.14
N GLY A 98 3.45 -10.48 11.77
CA GLY A 98 3.32 -9.69 10.56
C GLY A 98 3.95 -8.31 10.67
N GLU A 99 3.52 -7.40 9.80
CA GLU A 99 3.95 -6.01 9.76
C GLU A 99 2.74 -5.10 10.01
N LEU A 100 2.92 -4.10 10.87
CA LEU A 100 1.95 -3.04 11.13
C LEU A 100 2.54 -1.72 10.63
N TYR A 101 1.87 -1.08 9.68
CA TYR A 101 2.25 0.21 9.12
C TYR A 101 1.41 1.32 9.76
N LEU A 102 2.02 2.04 10.69
CA LEU A 102 1.35 3.08 11.49
C LEU A 102 1.82 4.46 11.09
N GLY A 103 0.90 5.32 10.68
CA GLY A 103 1.13 6.74 10.42
C GLY A 103 0.88 7.61 11.66
N LEU A 104 1.74 8.60 11.87
CA LEU A 104 1.63 9.58 12.96
C LEU A 104 1.76 10.99 12.43
N ALA A 105 0.95 11.92 12.94
CA ALA A 105 1.21 13.34 12.69
C ALA A 105 2.42 13.80 13.51
N ASP A 106 3.24 14.68 12.91
CA ASP A 106 4.51 15.19 13.46
C ASP A 106 4.43 15.60 14.93
N ASN A 107 3.38 16.30 15.32
CA ASN A 107 3.22 16.82 16.66
C ASN A 107 2.75 15.77 17.68
N LEU A 108 2.16 14.66 17.26
CA LEU A 108 1.65 13.63 18.18
C LEU A 108 2.77 12.79 18.80
N ALA A 109 3.85 12.53 18.07
CA ALA A 109 4.99 11.78 18.57
C ALA A 109 5.67 12.50 19.76
N THR A 110 5.57 13.82 19.83
CA THR A 110 6.22 14.68 20.84
C THR A 110 5.30 15.16 21.94
N LEU A 111 3.96 14.96 21.83
CA LEU A 111 2.99 15.37 22.84
C LEU A 111 3.04 14.43 24.07
N PRO A 112 3.43 14.92 25.27
CA PRO A 112 3.48 14.09 26.47
C PRO A 112 2.12 13.48 26.84
N GLN A 113 1.03 14.22 26.54
CA GLN A 113 -0.34 13.79 26.84
C GLN A 113 -0.80 12.60 25.96
N ALA A 114 -0.24 12.46 24.78
CA ALA A 114 -0.58 11.37 23.86
C ALA A 114 -0.11 10.00 24.38
N ARG A 115 0.88 9.98 25.30
CA ARG A 115 1.45 8.76 25.90
C ARG A 115 1.79 7.68 24.87
N PHE A 116 2.14 8.12 23.66
CA PHE A 116 2.38 7.24 22.52
C PHE A 116 3.53 6.26 22.81
N GLY A 117 4.62 6.74 23.42
CA GLY A 117 5.75 5.90 23.80
C GLY A 117 5.37 4.78 24.79
N ASP A 118 4.48 5.08 25.74
CA ASP A 118 3.98 4.07 26.68
C ASP A 118 3.12 3.01 25.98
N ALA A 119 2.27 3.45 25.05
CA ALA A 119 1.44 2.55 24.26
C ALA A 119 2.31 1.62 23.39
N LEU A 120 3.33 2.17 22.75
CA LEU A 120 4.29 1.44 21.95
C LEU A 120 5.08 0.41 22.79
N ALA A 121 5.59 0.82 23.94
CA ALA A 121 6.29 -0.07 24.86
C ALA A 121 5.38 -1.22 25.36
N ARG A 122 4.11 -0.93 25.62
CA ARG A 122 3.10 -1.95 26.00
C ARG A 122 2.80 -2.90 24.85
N PHE A 123 2.74 -2.40 23.63
CA PHE A 123 2.55 -3.23 22.43
C PHE A 123 3.70 -4.20 22.23
N GLN A 124 4.95 -3.71 22.31
CA GLN A 124 6.15 -4.53 22.16
C GLN A 124 6.32 -5.59 23.25
N ARG A 125 5.83 -5.32 24.48
CA ARG A 125 5.89 -6.28 25.60
C ARG A 125 4.89 -7.44 25.49
N ARG A 126 3.95 -7.39 24.55
CA ARG A 126 2.92 -8.43 24.39
C ARG A 126 3.39 -9.67 23.63
N ASP A 127 4.68 -9.93 23.58
CA ASP A 127 5.27 -11.14 22.96
C ASP A 127 4.72 -11.41 21.55
N GLN A 128 4.66 -10.34 20.75
CA GLN A 128 4.09 -10.36 19.41
C GLN A 128 5.21 -10.25 18.38
N ASP A 129 5.28 -11.22 17.49
CA ASP A 129 6.16 -11.20 16.34
C ASP A 129 5.64 -10.22 15.26
N VAL A 130 5.20 -9.02 15.70
CA VAL A 130 4.71 -7.95 14.81
C VAL A 130 5.78 -6.90 14.66
N GLN A 131 6.29 -6.74 13.45
CA GLN A 131 7.17 -5.65 13.09
C GLN A 131 6.36 -4.36 12.91
N LEU A 132 6.65 -3.35 13.73
CA LEU A 132 6.00 -2.05 13.64
C LEU A 132 6.83 -1.10 12.77
N ASN A 133 6.21 -0.61 11.70
CA ASN A 133 6.76 0.39 10.79
C ASN A 133 6.06 1.72 11.05
N LEU A 134 6.82 2.75 11.49
CA LEU A 134 6.28 4.06 11.82
C LEU A 134 6.59 5.07 10.72
N PHE A 135 5.56 5.82 10.32
CA PHE A 135 5.66 6.87 9.31
C PHE A 135 5.14 8.19 9.90
N VAL A 136 5.88 9.26 9.64
CA VAL A 136 5.50 10.59 10.13
C VAL A 136 5.20 11.47 8.92
N ASN A 137 3.95 11.94 8.83
CA ASN A 137 3.48 12.75 7.70
C ASN A 137 2.39 13.74 8.16
N SER A 138 1.99 14.64 7.26
CA SER A 138 0.86 15.53 7.49
C SER A 138 -0.48 14.76 7.57
N PRO A 139 -1.50 15.28 8.27
CA PRO A 139 -2.81 14.63 8.39
C PRO A 139 -3.43 14.21 7.05
N THR A 140 -3.31 15.06 6.04
CA THR A 140 -3.86 14.80 4.69
C THR A 140 -3.13 13.66 3.98
N GLU A 141 -1.81 13.62 4.07
CA GLU A 141 -1.00 12.54 3.50
C GLU A 141 -1.28 11.21 4.20
N LEU A 142 -1.43 11.23 5.52
CA LEU A 142 -1.79 10.05 6.31
C LEU A 142 -3.15 9.47 5.90
N GLU A 143 -4.17 10.31 5.70
CA GLU A 143 -5.48 9.85 5.19
C GLU A 143 -5.36 9.19 3.82
N LEU A 144 -4.60 9.79 2.91
CA LEU A 144 -4.39 9.24 1.57
C LEU A 144 -3.64 7.91 1.63
N ALA A 145 -2.59 7.82 2.43
CA ALA A 145 -1.80 6.60 2.58
C ALA A 145 -2.63 5.43 3.16
N VAL A 146 -3.58 5.70 4.09
CA VAL A 146 -4.53 4.68 4.56
C VAL A 146 -5.52 4.28 3.45
N ILE A 147 -6.07 5.25 2.69
CA ILE A 147 -6.97 4.96 1.57
C ILE A 147 -6.28 4.13 0.49
N GLU A 148 -4.99 4.40 0.24
CA GLU A 148 -4.20 3.71 -0.76
C GLU A 148 -3.65 2.36 -0.28
N GLY A 149 -3.87 2.02 1.01
CA GLY A 149 -3.40 0.77 1.61
C GLY A 149 -1.88 0.75 1.85
N GLU A 150 -1.24 1.91 1.92
CA GLU A 150 0.17 2.06 2.28
C GLU A 150 0.37 2.04 3.80
N LEU A 151 -0.64 2.47 4.55
CA LEU A 151 -0.73 2.39 6.00
C LEU A 151 -1.95 1.58 6.40
N ASP A 152 -1.81 0.79 7.46
CA ASP A 152 -2.93 0.05 8.05
C ASP A 152 -3.81 0.98 8.89
N LEU A 153 -3.20 1.93 9.58
CA LEU A 153 -3.89 2.94 10.37
C LEU A 153 -3.03 4.21 10.54
N ALA A 154 -3.69 5.31 10.86
CA ALA A 154 -3.03 6.56 11.17
C ALA A 154 -3.61 7.22 12.42
N ILE A 155 -2.75 7.86 13.20
CA ILE A 155 -3.13 8.64 14.38
C ILE A 155 -2.81 10.11 14.11
N SER A 156 -3.85 10.95 14.12
CA SER A 156 -3.73 12.37 13.85
C SER A 156 -4.96 13.11 14.37
N TYR A 157 -4.96 14.44 14.23
CA TYR A 157 -6.14 15.26 14.34
C TYR A 157 -6.72 15.45 12.93
N PHE A 158 -7.95 15.02 12.74
CA PHE A 158 -8.64 15.13 11.46
C PHE A 158 -9.78 16.15 11.58
N SER A 159 -9.71 17.18 10.76
CA SER A 159 -10.73 18.25 10.75
C SER A 159 -11.99 17.87 9.98
N ARG A 160 -11.89 16.87 9.11
CA ARG A 160 -13.00 16.37 8.28
C ARG A 160 -12.91 14.84 8.22
N SER A 161 -14.06 14.17 8.14
CA SER A 161 -14.11 12.72 7.91
C SER A 161 -14.28 12.43 6.43
N ARG A 162 -13.59 11.39 5.93
CA ARG A 162 -13.78 10.86 4.58
C ARG A 162 -14.65 9.61 4.65
N PRO A 163 -15.63 9.43 3.75
CA PRO A 163 -16.54 8.28 3.79
C PRO A 163 -15.86 6.92 3.66
N SER A 164 -14.66 6.87 3.09
CA SER A 164 -13.86 5.66 2.90
C SER A 164 -13.02 5.26 4.12
N LEU A 165 -13.04 6.05 5.20
CA LEU A 165 -12.25 5.81 6.42
C LEU A 165 -13.14 5.73 7.64
N GLU A 166 -12.80 4.85 8.57
CA GLU A 166 -13.38 4.81 9.91
C GLU A 166 -12.53 5.66 10.87
N TYR A 167 -13.17 6.55 11.61
CA TYR A 167 -12.50 7.41 12.59
C TYR A 167 -12.93 7.04 14.01
N ARG A 168 -11.97 6.82 14.88
CA ARG A 168 -12.20 6.51 16.30
C ARG A 168 -11.48 7.53 17.17
N PRO A 169 -12.18 8.23 18.08
CA PRO A 169 -11.53 9.13 19.04
C PRO A 169 -10.68 8.33 20.01
N LEU A 170 -9.41 8.70 20.16
CA LEU A 170 -8.49 8.08 21.11
C LEU A 170 -8.46 8.81 22.45
N TYR A 171 -8.57 10.16 22.43
CA TYR A 171 -8.61 11.02 23.61
C TYR A 171 -9.24 12.37 23.24
N ARG A 172 -9.64 13.14 24.21
CA ARG A 172 -10.18 14.50 24.08
C ARG A 172 -9.25 15.52 24.72
#